data_8e8745d501c442c6e9f5dea0503b9abc
#
_entry.id   8e8745d501c442c6e9f5dea0503b9abc
#
_cell.length_a   1.000
_cell.length_b   1.000
_cell.length_c   1.000
_cell.angle_alpha   90.00
_cell.angle_beta   90.00
_cell.angle_gamma   90.00
#
_symmetry.space_group_name_H-M   'P 1'
#
loop_
_entity.id
_entity.type
_entity.pdbx_description
1 polymer ?
#
loop_
_entity_poly.entity_id
_entity_poly.type
_entity_poly.pdbx_seq_one_letter_code
_entity_poly.pdbx_strand_id
1 'polypeptide(L)'
;MINRRKFLLSSSSAFALTQLPSDVDAKNGIKHYKLVAEAAEHIFYPNAQKSKLSLYNQQSPGPIIHAVKGDILEVDFLNLLDEPSTIHWHGIRNLNEMDGVPGLTQPAVEPGETFTYRFPLNDTGLFWYHAHTQAWKQVTKGLYGPLLVSDVNDETHHRDVLLVLDDWLLDDNEQLQLDSLGSLHDWSHGGRHGNFLTVNGQSKPNIEVPSNGQCKLRFLSAANARIMKFELNKKIPMKIIAIDGSPCAPFAVEKLTVAPAQRYDILVEDSSQLEELIEVSTSERLTAASFSTTKKTQEKFDVNSEHKPWYPHPQTTHAKIIDIHMQGGAMGNLAAAVFEGEEKSLRDLAQNDAKLWAFNGEIGGYGLTLADIALGDTVILRVWNDTRWRHAMHLHGQHFWVNSKEFGERNRQVLRDTYLMQPSEKVDLIFTADNPGL
;
A
#
# COMPACT_ATOMS: atom_id res chain seq x y z
N MET A 1 -11.67 25.67 -5.49
CA MET A 1 -11.92 24.93 -6.76
C MET A 1 -10.90 25.40 -7.77
N ILE A 2 -9.88 24.56 -8.02
CA ILE A 2 -8.88 24.84 -9.06
C ILE A 2 -9.62 24.94 -10.38
N ASN A 3 -9.51 26.09 -11.04
CA ASN A 3 -10.28 26.39 -12.24
C ASN A 3 -9.86 25.47 -13.38
N ARG A 4 -10.80 24.76 -14.00
CA ARG A 4 -10.64 23.78 -15.10
C ARG A 4 -9.67 24.19 -16.22
N ARG A 5 -9.46 25.50 -16.45
CA ARG A 5 -8.55 26.04 -17.47
C ARG A 5 -7.06 25.96 -17.14
N LYS A 6 -6.67 25.94 -15.86
CA LYS A 6 -5.25 25.79 -15.47
C LYS A 6 -4.77 24.33 -15.58
N PHE A 7 -5.68 23.37 -15.52
CA PHE A 7 -5.40 21.95 -15.57
C PHE A 7 -4.99 21.43 -16.98
N LEU A 8 -5.27 22.18 -18.03
CA LEU A 8 -5.08 21.73 -19.43
C LEU A 8 -3.81 22.23 -20.11
N LEU A 9 -2.94 22.99 -19.44
CA LEU A 9 -1.80 23.67 -20.09
C LEU A 9 -0.41 23.22 -19.61
N SER A 10 -0.28 22.13 -18.85
CA SER A 10 1.05 21.62 -18.45
C SER A 10 1.65 20.72 -19.52
N SER A 11 2.54 21.28 -20.30
CA SER A 11 3.43 20.56 -21.22
C SER A 11 4.38 19.64 -20.47
N SER A 12 4.48 18.41 -20.96
CA SER A 12 5.34 17.32 -20.53
C SER A 12 6.80 17.73 -20.37
N SER A 13 7.31 17.70 -19.14
CA SER A 13 8.73 17.63 -18.87
C SER A 13 9.08 16.19 -18.49
N ALA A 14 9.98 15.58 -19.25
CA ALA A 14 10.51 14.26 -18.95
C ALA A 14 11.39 14.35 -17.71
N PHE A 15 10.90 13.88 -16.55
CA PHE A 15 11.75 13.53 -15.43
C PHE A 15 12.18 12.08 -15.62
N ALA A 16 13.46 11.86 -15.83
CA ALA A 16 14.04 10.53 -15.81
C ALA A 16 13.81 9.94 -14.40
N LEU A 17 12.89 8.98 -14.30
CA LEU A 17 12.91 8.05 -13.18
C LEU A 17 14.29 7.42 -13.19
N THR A 18 15.04 7.59 -12.13
CA THR A 18 16.33 6.95 -11.94
C THR A 18 16.15 5.47 -12.24
N GLN A 19 16.82 5.02 -13.32
CA GLN A 19 16.93 3.59 -13.61
C GLN A 19 17.38 2.90 -12.33
N LEU A 20 16.74 1.80 -12.00
CA LEU A 20 17.15 0.93 -10.91
C LEU A 20 18.66 0.67 -11.08
N PRO A 21 19.48 0.84 -10.02
CA PRO A 21 20.90 0.58 -10.13
C PRO A 21 21.12 -0.84 -10.61
N SER A 22 21.97 -1.01 -11.64
CA SER A 22 22.23 -2.27 -12.33
C SER A 22 23.10 -3.26 -11.53
N ASP A 23 23.55 -2.89 -10.32
CA ASP A 23 24.48 -3.67 -9.54
C ASP A 23 23.79 -4.23 -8.28
N VAL A 24 22.97 -5.27 -8.45
CA VAL A 24 22.53 -6.12 -7.33
C VAL A 24 23.48 -7.30 -7.26
N ASP A 25 24.46 -7.21 -6.38
CA ASP A 25 25.33 -8.36 -6.05
C ASP A 25 24.47 -9.43 -5.36
N ALA A 26 24.25 -10.54 -6.05
CA ALA A 26 23.52 -11.71 -5.53
C ALA A 26 24.36 -12.43 -4.47
N LYS A 27 24.42 -11.92 -3.27
CA LYS A 27 25.01 -12.60 -2.11
C LYS A 27 24.08 -12.39 -0.92
N ASN A 28 23.81 -13.45 -0.18
CA ASN A 28 23.20 -13.40 1.14
C ASN A 28 24.04 -12.46 2.03
N GLY A 29 23.76 -11.18 1.98
CA GLY A 29 24.51 -10.13 2.63
C GLY A 29 23.59 -9.24 3.46
N ILE A 30 24.19 -8.28 4.15
CA ILE A 30 23.44 -7.22 4.81
C ILE A 30 23.31 -6.07 3.82
N LYS A 31 22.06 -5.62 3.57
CA LYS A 31 21.76 -4.42 2.79
C LYS A 31 21.48 -3.27 3.74
N HIS A 32 22.35 -2.29 3.74
CA HIS A 32 22.26 -1.11 4.60
C HIS A 32 21.61 0.05 3.87
N TYR A 33 20.64 0.67 4.53
CA TYR A 33 19.99 1.89 4.10
C TYR A 33 19.90 2.89 5.26
N LYS A 34 19.76 4.16 4.93
CA LYS A 34 19.44 5.21 5.89
C LYS A 34 18.19 5.93 5.45
N LEU A 35 17.20 5.99 6.34
CA LEU A 35 15.98 6.76 6.14
C LEU A 35 15.92 7.88 7.17
N VAL A 36 15.76 9.10 6.69
CA VAL A 36 15.59 10.30 7.53
C VAL A 36 14.18 10.83 7.27
N ALA A 37 13.32 10.81 8.29
CA ALA A 37 12.02 11.49 8.22
C ALA A 37 12.21 12.97 8.59
N GLU A 38 11.87 13.87 7.68
CA GLU A 38 12.11 15.30 7.87
C GLU A 38 11.09 16.16 7.13
N ALA A 39 10.94 17.40 7.56
CA ALA A 39 10.19 18.41 6.83
C ALA A 39 10.91 18.74 5.51
N ALA A 40 10.20 18.73 4.41
CA ALA A 40 10.75 18.96 3.08
C ALA A 40 9.80 19.73 2.18
N GLU A 41 10.29 20.22 1.05
CA GLU A 41 9.48 20.86 0.01
C GLU A 41 9.38 19.95 -1.20
N HIS A 42 8.19 19.84 -1.77
CA HIS A 42 7.92 19.03 -2.97
C HIS A 42 7.23 19.84 -4.05
N ILE A 43 7.53 19.53 -5.32
CA ILE A 43 6.90 20.13 -6.50
C ILE A 43 6.15 19.03 -7.24
N PHE A 44 4.83 19.13 -7.29
CA PHE A 44 3.97 18.09 -7.88
C PHE A 44 3.92 18.10 -9.42
N TYR A 45 4.24 19.23 -10.05
CA TYR A 45 4.34 19.38 -11.51
C TYR A 45 5.23 20.57 -11.86
N PRO A 46 5.76 20.67 -13.10
CA PRO A 46 6.63 21.76 -13.51
C PRO A 46 6.01 23.13 -13.30
N ASN A 47 6.76 24.04 -12.68
CA ASN A 47 6.34 25.40 -12.33
C ASN A 47 5.23 25.50 -11.26
N ALA A 48 4.88 24.39 -10.58
CA ALA A 48 4.02 24.40 -9.41
C ALA A 48 4.71 25.12 -8.23
N GLN A 49 3.92 25.57 -7.26
CA GLN A 49 4.46 26.03 -5.99
C GLN A 49 5.05 24.86 -5.22
N LYS A 50 6.03 25.16 -4.38
CA LYS A 50 6.59 24.18 -3.46
C LYS A 50 5.61 23.94 -2.32
N SER A 51 5.17 22.70 -2.17
CA SER A 51 4.32 22.27 -1.07
C SER A 51 5.16 21.76 0.10
N LYS A 52 4.80 22.14 1.31
CA LYS A 52 5.47 21.66 2.53
C LYS A 52 4.93 20.29 2.91
N LEU A 53 5.80 19.29 2.94
CA LEU A 53 5.50 17.90 3.27
C LEU A 53 6.40 17.38 4.39
N SER A 54 6.16 16.15 4.83
CA SER A 54 7.10 15.35 5.63
C SER A 54 7.53 14.16 4.78
N LEU A 55 8.82 14.05 4.49
CA LEU A 55 9.31 13.08 3.51
C LEU A 55 10.46 12.25 4.08
N TYR A 56 10.62 11.04 3.56
CA TYR A 56 11.84 10.27 3.76
C TYR A 56 12.91 10.75 2.77
N ASN A 57 14.07 11.19 3.30
CA ASN A 57 15.22 11.66 2.53
C ASN A 57 14.84 12.74 1.49
N GLN A 58 13.89 13.62 1.84
CA GLN A 58 13.42 14.74 1.00
C GLN A 58 12.81 14.30 -0.36
N GLN A 59 12.33 13.07 -0.48
CA GLN A 59 11.77 12.50 -1.71
C GLN A 59 10.33 12.08 -1.54
N SER A 60 9.51 12.25 -2.56
CA SER A 60 8.14 11.70 -2.68
C SER A 60 7.97 10.96 -4.00
N PRO A 61 7.69 9.65 -3.98
CA PRO A 61 7.81 8.76 -2.82
C PRO A 61 9.21 8.76 -2.22
N GLY A 62 9.35 8.30 -0.97
CA GLY A 62 10.65 8.06 -0.34
C GLY A 62 11.52 7.11 -1.17
N PRO A 63 12.82 6.97 -0.85
CA PRO A 63 13.76 6.16 -1.63
C PRO A 63 13.26 4.74 -1.90
N ILE A 64 13.49 4.24 -3.11
CA ILE A 64 13.26 2.82 -3.40
C ILE A 64 14.33 2.01 -2.68
N ILE A 65 13.91 1.14 -1.77
CA ILE A 65 14.79 0.15 -1.15
C ILE A 65 14.83 -1.08 -2.04
N HIS A 66 16.03 -1.45 -2.49
CA HIS A 66 16.27 -2.67 -3.28
C HIS A 66 17.03 -3.69 -2.48
N ALA A 67 16.52 -4.92 -2.47
CA ALA A 67 17.19 -6.05 -1.85
C ALA A 67 16.90 -7.35 -2.63
N VAL A 68 17.58 -8.42 -2.26
CA VAL A 68 17.41 -9.74 -2.83
C VAL A 68 16.88 -10.68 -1.75
N LYS A 69 16.01 -11.60 -2.13
CA LYS A 69 15.52 -12.65 -1.23
C LYS A 69 16.68 -13.37 -0.55
N GLY A 70 16.62 -13.48 0.78
CA GLY A 70 17.67 -14.05 1.61
C GLY A 70 18.68 -13.02 2.14
N ASP A 71 18.61 -11.77 1.73
CA ASP A 71 19.36 -10.69 2.38
C ASP A 71 18.79 -10.39 3.77
N ILE A 72 19.62 -9.82 4.62
CA ILE A 72 19.18 -9.11 5.82
C ILE A 72 19.09 -7.63 5.45
N LEU A 73 17.91 -7.07 5.57
CA LEU A 73 17.73 -5.62 5.45
C LEU A 73 18.06 -4.96 6.79
N GLU A 74 18.94 -3.97 6.75
CA GLU A 74 19.28 -3.12 7.90
C GLU A 74 19.04 -1.66 7.52
N VAL A 75 18.15 -1.00 8.26
CA VAL A 75 17.77 0.39 7.98
C VAL A 75 17.95 1.24 9.23
N ASP A 76 18.87 2.19 9.15
CA ASP A 76 19.03 3.22 10.18
C ASP A 76 18.00 4.32 9.94
N PHE A 77 16.99 4.36 10.79
CA PHE A 77 15.95 5.39 10.79
C PHE A 77 16.33 6.53 11.73
N LEU A 78 16.35 7.76 11.22
CA LEU A 78 16.52 8.99 12.00
C LEU A 78 15.25 9.83 11.89
N ASN A 79 14.65 10.17 13.03
CA ASN A 79 13.49 11.04 13.09
C ASN A 79 13.91 12.50 13.30
N LEU A 80 13.80 13.34 12.27
CA LEU A 80 13.99 14.79 12.33
C LEU A 80 12.69 15.58 12.25
N LEU A 81 11.53 14.90 12.45
CA LEU A 81 10.24 15.57 12.59
C LEU A 81 10.15 16.25 13.97
N ASP A 82 9.11 17.05 14.16
CA ASP A 82 8.73 17.65 15.45
C ASP A 82 7.78 16.76 16.27
N GLU A 83 7.53 15.54 15.81
CA GLU A 83 6.64 14.55 16.43
C GLU A 83 7.25 13.14 16.37
N PRO A 84 6.87 12.22 17.30
CA PRO A 84 7.35 10.84 17.25
C PRO A 84 6.94 10.13 15.98
N SER A 85 7.77 9.17 15.52
CA SER A 85 7.50 8.38 14.31
C SER A 85 8.03 6.96 14.44
N THR A 86 7.51 6.03 13.64
CA THR A 86 8.03 4.68 13.45
C THR A 86 7.85 4.28 11.99
N ILE A 87 8.53 3.22 11.54
CA ILE A 87 8.35 2.68 10.20
C ILE A 87 7.77 1.27 10.30
N HIS A 88 6.61 1.06 9.66
CA HIS A 88 6.06 -0.26 9.39
C HIS A 88 6.50 -0.75 8.00
N TRP A 89 6.80 -2.05 7.92
CA TRP A 89 7.27 -2.75 6.71
C TRP A 89 6.13 -3.59 6.14
N HIS A 90 5.22 -2.92 5.46
CA HIS A 90 3.96 -3.49 5.02
C HIS A 90 4.13 -4.63 4.03
N GLY A 91 3.56 -5.78 4.36
CA GLY A 91 3.62 -7.00 3.57
C GLY A 91 4.84 -7.88 3.86
N ILE A 92 5.81 -7.41 4.65
CA ILE A 92 6.92 -8.25 5.11
C ILE A 92 6.46 -9.10 6.29
N ARG A 93 6.74 -10.40 6.25
CA ARG A 93 6.60 -11.30 7.41
C ARG A 93 7.78 -11.07 8.34
N ASN A 94 7.66 -10.01 9.12
CA ASN A 94 8.74 -9.45 9.90
C ASN A 94 8.89 -10.14 11.26
N LEU A 95 10.07 -9.97 11.89
CA LEU A 95 10.22 -10.19 13.31
C LEU A 95 9.34 -9.20 14.06
N ASN A 96 8.64 -9.65 15.10
CA ASN A 96 7.65 -8.81 15.82
C ASN A 96 8.25 -7.48 16.29
N GLU A 97 9.46 -7.51 16.88
CA GLU A 97 10.17 -6.33 17.37
C GLU A 97 10.62 -5.35 16.26
N MET A 98 10.53 -5.74 14.99
CA MET A 98 10.89 -4.92 13.82
C MET A 98 9.67 -4.47 13.00
N ASP A 99 8.46 -4.77 13.46
CA ASP A 99 7.22 -4.48 12.72
C ASP A 99 6.82 -2.99 12.74
N GLY A 100 7.38 -2.21 13.67
CA GLY A 100 7.23 -0.74 13.66
C GLY A 100 5.94 -0.21 14.29
N VAL A 101 5.21 -1.01 15.08
CA VAL A 101 3.98 -0.57 15.74
C VAL A 101 4.31 0.09 17.09
N PRO A 102 4.13 1.43 17.23
CA PRO A 102 4.52 2.14 18.43
C PRO A 102 3.65 1.71 19.63
N GLY A 103 4.31 1.42 20.75
CA GLY A 103 3.62 0.98 21.98
C GLY A 103 3.20 -0.50 22.01
N LEU A 104 3.39 -1.23 20.90
CA LEU A 104 3.15 -2.67 20.82
C LEU A 104 4.46 -3.43 20.56
N THR A 105 5.10 -3.19 19.44
CA THR A 105 6.32 -3.91 19.01
C THR A 105 7.61 -3.14 19.34
N GLN A 106 7.52 -1.83 19.48
CA GLN A 106 8.62 -0.95 19.87
C GLN A 106 8.11 0.35 20.49
N PRO A 107 8.94 1.13 21.22
CA PRO A 107 8.65 2.52 21.50
C PRO A 107 8.63 3.36 20.21
N ALA A 108 7.87 4.46 20.20
CA ALA A 108 8.02 5.46 19.15
C ALA A 108 9.42 6.08 19.18
N VAL A 109 9.95 6.44 18.01
CA VAL A 109 11.24 7.13 17.88
C VAL A 109 10.98 8.62 18.02
N GLU A 110 11.50 9.22 19.09
CA GLU A 110 11.30 10.63 19.41
C GLU A 110 12.07 11.57 18.45
N PRO A 111 11.71 12.85 18.38
CA PRO A 111 12.44 13.83 17.58
C PRO A 111 13.94 13.86 17.90
N GLY A 112 14.78 13.70 16.88
CA GLY A 112 16.24 13.64 16.98
C GLY A 112 16.81 12.27 17.32
N GLU A 113 15.96 11.27 17.61
CA GLU A 113 16.41 9.93 17.92
C GLU A 113 16.53 9.03 16.68
N THR A 114 17.17 7.88 16.87
CA THR A 114 17.38 6.85 15.84
C THR A 114 16.87 5.50 16.30
N PHE A 115 16.46 4.67 15.33
CA PHE A 115 16.15 3.27 15.53
C PHE A 115 16.69 2.45 14.35
N THR A 116 17.32 1.31 14.59
CA THR A 116 17.81 0.43 13.53
C THR A 116 16.86 -0.75 13.36
N TYR A 117 16.18 -0.80 12.23
CA TYR A 117 15.41 -1.97 11.80
C TYR A 117 16.35 -2.99 11.18
N ARG A 118 16.25 -4.27 11.59
CA ARG A 118 17.10 -5.33 11.06
C ARG A 118 16.34 -6.66 10.99
N PHE A 119 16.09 -7.16 9.79
CA PHE A 119 15.29 -8.37 9.57
C PHE A 119 15.63 -9.07 8.26
N PRO A 120 15.37 -10.40 8.16
CA PRO A 120 15.56 -11.16 6.93
C PRO A 120 14.43 -10.90 5.93
N LEU A 121 14.76 -10.92 4.63
CA LEU A 121 13.81 -10.86 3.53
C LEU A 121 13.54 -12.26 2.98
N ASN A 122 12.39 -12.82 3.36
CA ASN A 122 12.05 -14.22 3.05
C ASN A 122 11.29 -14.38 1.74
N ASP A 123 10.67 -13.31 1.24
CA ASP A 123 9.78 -13.34 0.08
C ASP A 123 10.18 -12.29 -0.95
N THR A 124 9.95 -12.58 -2.24
CA THR A 124 10.20 -11.65 -3.34
C THR A 124 8.96 -10.82 -3.64
N GLY A 125 9.09 -9.67 -4.26
CA GLY A 125 7.95 -8.89 -4.74
C GLY A 125 8.03 -7.41 -4.40
N LEU A 126 6.92 -6.72 -4.63
CA LEU A 126 6.76 -5.32 -4.26
C LEU A 126 6.08 -5.22 -2.89
N PHE A 127 6.80 -4.63 -1.96
CA PHE A 127 6.38 -4.23 -0.63
C PHE A 127 6.50 -2.72 -0.49
N TRP A 128 6.17 -2.19 0.67
CA TRP A 128 6.38 -0.77 0.93
C TRP A 128 6.62 -0.51 2.41
N TYR A 129 7.17 0.63 2.73
CA TYR A 129 7.37 1.10 4.09
C TYR A 129 6.66 2.43 4.30
N HIS A 130 6.13 2.65 5.47
CA HIS A 130 5.42 3.88 5.79
C HIS A 130 5.42 4.17 7.29
N ALA A 131 5.16 5.43 7.64
CA ALA A 131 5.02 5.81 9.03
C ALA A 131 3.84 5.12 9.69
N HIS A 132 4.00 4.63 10.92
CA HIS A 132 2.95 3.97 11.68
C HIS A 132 2.54 4.71 12.97
N THR A 133 3.22 5.77 13.34
CA THR A 133 2.77 6.68 14.39
C THR A 133 1.79 7.69 13.79
N GLN A 134 0.51 7.64 14.20
CA GLN A 134 -0.55 8.44 13.55
C GLN A 134 -0.51 8.31 12.01
N ALA A 135 -0.56 7.09 11.49
CA ALA A 135 -0.42 6.80 10.07
C ALA A 135 -1.36 7.65 9.18
N TRP A 136 -2.60 7.86 9.63
CA TRP A 136 -3.60 8.72 8.96
C TRP A 136 -3.10 10.16 8.69
N LYS A 137 -2.14 10.66 9.49
CA LYS A 137 -1.52 11.98 9.38
C LYS A 137 -0.18 11.92 8.67
N GLN A 138 0.71 11.02 9.11
CA GLN A 138 2.09 10.98 8.64
C GLN A 138 2.20 10.44 7.21
N VAL A 139 1.42 9.41 6.84
CA VAL A 139 1.34 8.93 5.45
C VAL A 139 0.74 10.01 4.55
N THR A 140 -0.33 10.68 4.98
CA THR A 140 -0.91 11.81 4.22
C THR A 140 0.10 12.94 3.95
N LYS A 141 1.08 13.11 4.82
CA LYS A 141 2.15 14.11 4.63
C LYS A 141 3.30 13.63 3.72
N GLY A 142 3.31 12.36 3.30
CA GLY A 142 4.26 11.79 2.35
C GLY A 142 5.29 10.81 2.94
N LEU A 143 5.13 10.36 4.18
CA LEU A 143 6.06 9.43 4.83
C LEU A 143 5.79 7.98 4.42
N TYR A 144 6.14 7.65 3.20
CA TYR A 144 6.08 6.30 2.63
C TYR A 144 7.10 6.12 1.49
N GLY A 145 7.44 4.88 1.19
CA GLY A 145 8.29 4.53 0.04
C GLY A 145 8.24 3.05 -0.31
N PRO A 146 8.63 2.67 -1.52
CA PRO A 146 8.59 1.29 -2.00
C PRO A 146 9.80 0.47 -1.53
N LEU A 147 9.55 -0.81 -1.26
CA LEU A 147 10.56 -1.83 -1.01
C LEU A 147 10.40 -2.93 -2.06
N LEU A 148 11.40 -3.11 -2.90
CA LEU A 148 11.44 -4.15 -3.93
C LEU A 148 12.44 -5.23 -3.54
N VAL A 149 11.94 -6.47 -3.43
CA VAL A 149 12.76 -7.65 -3.16
C VAL A 149 12.75 -8.53 -4.40
N SER A 150 13.91 -8.67 -5.03
CA SER A 150 14.09 -9.49 -6.23
C SER A 150 14.51 -10.92 -5.89
N ASP A 151 14.28 -11.86 -6.81
CA ASP A 151 14.95 -13.15 -6.75
C ASP A 151 16.43 -13.02 -7.12
N VAL A 152 17.27 -13.91 -6.59
CA VAL A 152 18.72 -13.96 -6.91
C VAL A 152 18.99 -14.08 -8.41
N ASN A 153 18.10 -14.76 -9.12
CA ASN A 153 18.22 -15.03 -10.55
C ASN A 153 17.30 -14.16 -11.43
N ASP A 154 16.70 -13.11 -10.85
CA ASP A 154 15.79 -12.24 -11.62
C ASP A 154 16.60 -11.26 -12.47
N GLU A 155 16.93 -11.67 -13.70
CA GLU A 155 17.58 -10.81 -14.72
C GLU A 155 16.61 -9.81 -15.36
N THR A 156 15.34 -9.79 -14.93
CA THR A 156 14.25 -9.09 -15.62
C THR A 156 13.82 -7.81 -14.94
N HIS A 157 14.33 -7.52 -13.73
CA HIS A 157 13.99 -6.33 -12.96
C HIS A 157 14.18 -5.01 -13.69
N HIS A 158 15.09 -4.95 -14.67
CA HIS A 158 15.30 -3.78 -15.53
C HIS A 158 14.11 -3.45 -16.45
N ARG A 159 13.11 -4.33 -16.54
CA ARG A 159 11.85 -4.13 -17.25
C ARG A 159 10.70 -3.77 -16.33
N ASP A 160 10.97 -3.67 -15.04
CA ASP A 160 9.98 -3.31 -14.07
C ASP A 160 9.75 -1.79 -14.09
N VAL A 161 8.50 -1.40 -14.16
CA VAL A 161 8.06 0.00 -14.15
C VAL A 161 7.23 0.21 -12.90
N LEU A 162 7.78 0.93 -11.94
CA LEU A 162 7.11 1.20 -10.67
C LEU A 162 6.12 2.36 -10.82
N LEU A 163 4.91 2.16 -10.31
CA LEU A 163 3.81 3.12 -10.30
C LEU A 163 3.30 3.26 -8.86
N VAL A 164 3.85 4.21 -8.12
CA VAL A 164 3.37 4.55 -6.77
C VAL A 164 2.26 5.57 -6.90
N LEU A 165 1.07 5.18 -6.53
CA LEU A 165 -0.17 5.94 -6.68
C LEU A 165 -0.52 6.62 -5.36
N ASP A 166 -0.83 7.90 -5.40
CA ASP A 166 -1.29 8.64 -4.23
C ASP A 166 -2.26 9.75 -4.61
N ASP A 167 -3.08 10.20 -3.65
CA ASP A 167 -3.94 11.36 -3.81
C ASP A 167 -3.75 12.36 -2.66
N TRP A 168 -3.60 13.62 -3.02
CA TRP A 168 -3.33 14.72 -2.11
C TRP A 168 -4.52 15.66 -2.04
N LEU A 169 -4.86 16.13 -0.86
CA LEU A 169 -5.84 17.21 -0.70
C LEU A 169 -5.09 18.54 -0.58
N LEU A 170 -5.05 19.27 -1.69
CA LEU A 170 -4.36 20.55 -1.80
C LEU A 170 -5.35 21.71 -1.75
N ASP A 171 -4.93 22.83 -1.16
CA ASP A 171 -5.64 24.10 -1.17
C ASP A 171 -5.41 24.87 -2.49
N ASP A 172 -6.00 26.08 -2.58
CA ASP A 172 -5.87 26.95 -3.77
C ASP A 172 -4.42 27.46 -3.98
N ASN A 173 -3.56 27.36 -2.98
CA ASN A 173 -2.13 27.71 -3.03
C ASN A 173 -1.23 26.50 -3.26
N GLU A 174 -1.82 25.35 -3.62
CA GLU A 174 -1.10 24.11 -3.86
C GLU A 174 -0.39 23.55 -2.59
N GLN A 175 -0.84 23.98 -1.40
CA GLN A 175 -0.35 23.47 -0.14
C GLN A 175 -1.25 22.32 0.35
N LEU A 176 -0.65 21.38 1.09
CA LEU A 176 -1.41 20.32 1.74
C LEU A 176 -2.42 20.94 2.72
N GLN A 177 -3.70 20.66 2.49
CA GLN A 177 -4.77 21.16 3.36
C GLN A 177 -4.78 20.38 4.66
N LEU A 178 -4.16 20.93 5.70
CA LEU A 178 -3.99 20.27 6.99
C LEU A 178 -5.21 20.39 7.91
N ASP A 179 -6.05 21.41 7.73
CA ASP A 179 -7.19 21.70 8.62
C ASP A 179 -8.24 20.59 8.67
N SER A 180 -8.30 19.74 7.63
CA SER A 180 -9.20 18.60 7.59
C SER A 180 -8.60 17.32 8.19
N LEU A 181 -7.31 17.32 8.54
CA LEU A 181 -6.68 16.14 9.14
C LEU A 181 -7.29 15.81 10.50
N GLY A 182 -7.76 14.57 10.67
CA GLY A 182 -8.44 14.14 11.88
C GLY A 182 -9.87 14.67 12.02
N SER A 183 -10.50 15.15 10.94
CA SER A 183 -11.89 15.56 10.95
C SER A 183 -12.80 14.37 11.23
N LEU A 184 -13.83 14.58 12.08
CA LEU A 184 -14.81 13.53 12.39
C LEU A 184 -15.49 13.00 11.14
N HIS A 185 -15.73 13.85 10.14
CA HIS A 185 -16.33 13.44 8.88
C HIS A 185 -15.47 12.40 8.17
N ASP A 186 -14.17 12.68 7.99
CA ASP A 186 -13.30 11.81 7.19
C ASP A 186 -13.14 10.42 7.81
N TRP A 187 -12.90 10.34 9.13
CA TRP A 187 -12.71 9.02 9.76
C TRP A 187 -13.99 8.33 10.21
N SER A 188 -15.16 8.96 10.12
CA SER A 188 -16.45 8.31 10.31
C SER A 188 -17.06 7.76 9.01
N HIS A 189 -16.58 8.18 7.85
CA HIS A 189 -17.10 7.82 6.54
C HIS A 189 -16.08 6.98 5.74
N GLY A 190 -15.87 7.33 4.48
CA GLY A 190 -14.96 6.61 3.58
C GLY A 190 -13.49 7.05 3.65
N GLY A 191 -13.12 7.82 4.66
CA GLY A 191 -11.78 8.37 4.81
C GLY A 191 -11.57 9.70 4.07
N ARG A 192 -10.37 10.27 4.21
CA ARG A 192 -9.98 11.53 3.61
C ARG A 192 -9.54 11.33 2.17
N HIS A 193 -10.32 11.84 1.22
CA HIS A 193 -9.99 11.79 -0.20
C HIS A 193 -9.30 13.08 -0.66
N GLY A 194 -8.25 12.93 -1.43
CA GLY A 194 -7.56 14.05 -2.09
C GLY A 194 -8.34 14.61 -3.28
N ASN A 195 -7.90 15.74 -3.78
CA ASN A 195 -8.38 16.37 -5.01
C ASN A 195 -7.31 16.39 -6.11
N PHE A 196 -6.15 15.78 -5.85
CA PHE A 196 -4.98 15.82 -6.71
C PHE A 196 -4.29 14.46 -6.75
N LEU A 197 -4.28 13.80 -7.92
CA LEU A 197 -3.69 12.49 -8.12
C LEU A 197 -2.22 12.62 -8.55
N THR A 198 -1.38 11.77 -7.98
CA THR A 198 0.01 11.62 -8.41
C THR A 198 0.36 10.17 -8.73
N VAL A 199 1.30 10.00 -9.64
CA VAL A 199 2.05 8.77 -9.89
C VAL A 199 3.52 9.08 -9.68
N ASN A 200 4.18 8.31 -8.81
CA ASN A 200 5.57 8.55 -8.41
C ASN A 200 5.82 10.00 -7.93
N GLY A 201 4.89 10.53 -7.13
CA GLY A 201 4.97 11.88 -6.57
C GLY A 201 4.73 13.02 -7.57
N GLN A 202 4.42 12.75 -8.82
CA GLN A 202 4.22 13.75 -9.86
C GLN A 202 2.81 13.64 -10.47
N SER A 203 2.24 14.78 -10.85
CA SER A 203 0.99 14.81 -11.62
C SER A 203 1.27 14.50 -13.08
N LYS A 204 0.61 13.48 -13.60
CA LYS A 204 0.68 13.08 -15.02
C LYS A 204 2.12 12.96 -15.55
N PRO A 205 3.00 12.21 -14.85
CA PRO A 205 4.37 12.05 -15.33
C PRO A 205 4.39 11.34 -16.69
N ASN A 206 5.44 11.60 -17.46
CA ASN A 206 5.79 10.76 -18.59
C ASN A 206 6.76 9.68 -18.13
N ILE A 207 6.36 8.42 -18.23
CA ILE A 207 7.09 7.27 -17.69
C ILE A 207 7.72 6.51 -18.87
N GLU A 208 9.02 6.27 -18.78
CA GLU A 208 9.71 5.49 -19.78
C GLU A 208 9.44 3.99 -19.62
N VAL A 209 9.08 3.33 -20.71
CA VAL A 209 8.88 1.88 -20.79
C VAL A 209 9.82 1.27 -21.83
N PRO A 210 10.13 -0.03 -21.81
CA PRO A 210 10.88 -0.69 -22.86
C PRO A 210 10.28 -0.44 -24.24
N SER A 211 11.10 -0.22 -25.27
CA SER A 211 10.63 0.13 -26.63
C SER A 211 9.88 -0.99 -27.34
N ASN A 212 10.04 -2.24 -26.91
CA ASN A 212 9.38 -3.40 -27.47
C ASN A 212 9.31 -4.56 -26.47
N GLY A 213 8.41 -5.51 -26.74
CA GLY A 213 8.21 -6.72 -25.97
C GLY A 213 7.52 -6.46 -24.64
N GLN A 214 7.66 -7.39 -23.74
CA GLN A 214 6.95 -7.40 -22.46
C GLN A 214 7.57 -6.41 -21.48
N CYS A 215 6.73 -5.80 -20.63
CA CYS A 215 7.16 -5.07 -19.44
C CYS A 215 6.25 -5.41 -18.25
N LYS A 216 6.76 -5.19 -17.05
CA LYS A 216 6.02 -5.37 -15.80
C LYS A 216 5.70 -4.01 -15.20
N LEU A 217 4.42 -3.66 -15.13
CA LEU A 217 3.96 -2.48 -14.41
C LEU A 217 3.66 -2.89 -12.97
N ARG A 218 4.36 -2.30 -12.00
CA ARG A 218 4.23 -2.58 -10.57
C ARG A 218 3.44 -1.46 -9.90
N PHE A 219 2.19 -1.72 -9.58
CA PHE A 219 1.31 -0.78 -8.90
C PHE A 219 1.44 -0.90 -7.39
N LEU A 220 1.59 0.24 -6.72
CA LEU A 220 1.51 0.38 -5.27
C LEU A 220 0.59 1.56 -4.95
N SER A 221 -0.46 1.36 -4.16
CA SER A 221 -1.28 2.46 -3.64
C SER A 221 -0.79 2.90 -2.26
N ALA A 222 -0.29 4.12 -2.17
CA ALA A 222 0.06 4.80 -0.92
C ALA A 222 -1.05 5.76 -0.45
N ALA A 223 -2.18 5.83 -1.17
CA ALA A 223 -3.32 6.64 -0.80
C ALA A 223 -3.88 6.24 0.57
N ASN A 224 -4.27 7.22 1.39
CA ASN A 224 -4.81 6.95 2.72
C ASN A 224 -6.19 6.28 2.71
N ALA A 225 -7.03 6.64 1.73
CA ALA A 225 -8.43 6.21 1.71
C ALA A 225 -8.98 5.98 0.31
N ARG A 226 -8.47 6.67 -0.70
CA ARG A 226 -9.01 6.61 -2.05
C ARG A 226 -8.81 5.24 -2.66
N ILE A 227 -9.90 4.64 -3.12
CA ILE A 227 -9.87 3.45 -3.95
C ILE A 227 -9.89 3.91 -5.40
N MET A 228 -8.80 3.68 -6.10
CA MET A 228 -8.61 4.08 -7.49
C MET A 228 -8.96 2.94 -8.45
N LYS A 229 -9.34 3.28 -9.67
CA LYS A 229 -9.57 2.29 -10.72
C LYS A 229 -8.88 2.75 -11.99
N PHE A 230 -8.06 1.89 -12.56
CA PHE A 230 -7.26 2.20 -13.74
C PHE A 230 -7.60 1.32 -14.93
N GLU A 231 -7.42 1.87 -16.11
CA GLU A 231 -7.34 1.14 -17.38
C GLU A 231 -6.17 1.68 -18.21
N LEU A 232 -5.64 0.86 -19.10
CA LEU A 232 -4.68 1.28 -20.10
C LEU A 232 -5.39 1.82 -21.34
N ASN A 233 -4.73 2.70 -22.10
CA ASN A 233 -5.23 3.21 -23.36
C ASN A 233 -5.66 2.04 -24.28
N LYS A 234 -6.61 2.34 -25.21
CA LYS A 234 -7.14 1.36 -26.18
C LYS A 234 -7.64 0.05 -25.54
N LYS A 235 -7.91 0.06 -24.22
CA LYS A 235 -8.34 -1.12 -23.45
C LYS A 235 -7.36 -2.30 -23.55
N ILE A 236 -6.07 -2.01 -23.56
CA ILE A 236 -5.03 -3.05 -23.47
C ILE A 236 -5.31 -3.87 -22.20
N PRO A 237 -5.46 -5.20 -22.29
CA PRO A 237 -5.71 -6.03 -21.11
C PRO A 237 -4.52 -5.98 -20.16
N MET A 238 -4.80 -5.81 -18.87
CA MET A 238 -3.84 -5.90 -17.79
C MET A 238 -3.77 -7.34 -17.29
N LYS A 239 -2.67 -8.03 -17.53
CA LYS A 239 -2.48 -9.41 -17.07
C LYS A 239 -1.84 -9.41 -15.68
N ILE A 240 -2.64 -9.63 -14.65
CA ILE A 240 -2.16 -9.73 -13.26
C ILE A 240 -1.31 -10.98 -13.12
N ILE A 241 -0.09 -10.84 -12.60
CA ILE A 241 0.88 -11.91 -12.37
C ILE A 241 1.35 -12.00 -10.92
N ALA A 242 1.12 -10.96 -10.11
CA ALA A 242 1.32 -10.98 -8.68
C ALA A 242 0.33 -10.04 -7.98
N ILE A 243 -0.02 -10.37 -6.74
CA ILE A 243 -0.92 -9.61 -5.88
C ILE A 243 -0.26 -9.49 -4.52
N ASP A 244 -0.18 -8.25 -3.98
CA ASP A 244 0.48 -7.92 -2.72
C ASP A 244 1.90 -8.53 -2.60
N GLY A 245 2.63 -8.51 -3.74
CA GLY A 245 3.97 -9.09 -3.88
C GLY A 245 3.97 -10.58 -4.25
N SER A 246 2.97 -11.36 -3.84
CA SER A 246 2.94 -12.81 -4.08
C SER A 246 2.58 -13.14 -5.54
N PRO A 247 3.38 -13.96 -6.23
CA PRO A 247 3.02 -14.45 -7.56
C PRO A 247 1.68 -15.18 -7.57
N CYS A 248 0.94 -15.09 -8.67
CA CYS A 248 -0.30 -15.82 -8.85
C CYS A 248 -0.43 -16.35 -10.28
N ALA A 249 -1.30 -17.34 -10.49
CA ALA A 249 -1.63 -17.80 -11.83
C ALA A 249 -2.15 -16.62 -12.67
N PRO A 250 -1.53 -16.30 -13.83
CA PRO A 250 -1.84 -15.12 -14.60
C PRO A 250 -3.31 -15.06 -15.07
N PHE A 251 -3.90 -13.88 -14.98
CA PHE A 251 -5.25 -13.63 -15.52
C PHE A 251 -5.40 -12.16 -15.95
N ALA A 252 -6.24 -11.92 -16.95
CA ALA A 252 -6.44 -10.59 -17.48
C ALA A 252 -7.65 -9.88 -16.84
N VAL A 253 -7.51 -8.56 -16.67
CA VAL A 253 -8.58 -7.64 -16.31
C VAL A 253 -8.57 -6.45 -17.26
N GLU A 254 -9.75 -5.90 -17.57
CA GLU A 254 -9.84 -4.66 -18.37
C GLU A 254 -9.62 -3.42 -17.50
N LYS A 255 -9.98 -3.51 -16.23
CA LYS A 255 -9.85 -2.44 -15.25
C LYS A 255 -9.27 -3.00 -13.96
N LEU A 256 -8.29 -2.31 -13.42
CA LEU A 256 -7.65 -2.65 -12.15
C LEU A 256 -8.16 -1.73 -11.04
N THR A 257 -8.83 -2.30 -10.04
CA THR A 257 -9.14 -1.59 -8.80
C THR A 257 -7.97 -1.73 -7.84
N VAL A 258 -7.50 -0.62 -7.30
CA VAL A 258 -6.37 -0.57 -6.36
C VAL A 258 -6.84 0.19 -5.13
N ALA A 259 -6.98 -0.52 -4.01
CA ALA A 259 -7.30 0.07 -2.72
C ALA A 259 -6.01 0.50 -1.98
N PRO A 260 -6.13 1.31 -0.92
CA PRO A 260 -4.99 1.63 -0.05
C PRO A 260 -4.18 0.40 0.33
N ALA A 261 -2.87 0.51 0.28
CA ALA A 261 -1.88 -0.52 0.61
C ALA A 261 -1.78 -1.71 -0.36
N GLN A 262 -2.70 -1.86 -1.31
CA GLN A 262 -2.65 -2.95 -2.27
C GLN A 262 -1.53 -2.78 -3.31
N ARG A 263 -0.95 -3.91 -3.74
CA ARG A 263 0.07 -3.96 -4.79
C ARG A 263 -0.32 -4.98 -5.85
N TYR A 264 -0.02 -4.65 -7.10
CA TYR A 264 -0.25 -5.53 -8.24
C TYR A 264 0.91 -5.47 -9.22
N ASP A 265 1.39 -6.63 -9.65
CA ASP A 265 2.29 -6.73 -10.79
C ASP A 265 1.47 -7.09 -12.02
N ILE A 266 1.54 -6.24 -13.03
CA ILE A 266 0.82 -6.35 -14.29
C ILE A 266 1.82 -6.61 -15.40
N LEU A 267 1.65 -7.73 -16.12
CA LEU A 267 2.37 -7.97 -17.35
C LEU A 267 1.64 -7.32 -18.52
N VAL A 268 2.36 -6.49 -19.24
CA VAL A 268 1.97 -5.97 -20.57
C VAL A 268 2.76 -6.70 -21.62
N GLU A 269 2.09 -7.35 -22.57
CA GLU A 269 2.73 -8.22 -23.57
C GLU A 269 3.52 -7.43 -24.62
N ASP A 270 3.10 -6.20 -24.92
CA ASP A 270 3.76 -5.32 -25.86
C ASP A 270 3.77 -3.88 -25.33
N SER A 271 4.88 -3.49 -24.74
CA SER A 271 5.09 -2.17 -24.16
C SER A 271 5.04 -1.02 -25.18
N SER A 272 5.28 -1.30 -26.48
CA SER A 272 5.20 -0.30 -27.54
C SER A 272 3.79 0.26 -27.76
N GLN A 273 2.77 -0.44 -27.27
CA GLN A 273 1.36 -0.03 -27.36
C GLN A 273 0.91 0.87 -26.19
N LEU A 274 1.74 1.00 -25.16
CA LEU A 274 1.42 1.82 -23.99
C LEU A 274 1.53 3.31 -24.36
N GLU A 275 0.46 4.05 -24.12
CA GLU A 275 0.39 5.51 -24.32
C GLU A 275 -0.01 6.21 -23.03
N GLU A 276 -1.03 5.71 -22.33
CA GLU A 276 -1.58 6.33 -21.14
C GLU A 276 -2.09 5.31 -20.11
N LEU A 277 -1.89 5.67 -18.84
CA LEU A 277 -2.61 5.10 -17.70
C LEU A 277 -3.77 6.05 -17.37
N ILE A 278 -5.00 5.54 -17.36
CA ILE A 278 -6.21 6.35 -17.20
C ILE A 278 -6.91 5.95 -15.91
N GLU A 279 -7.16 6.92 -15.04
CA GLU A 279 -7.97 6.75 -13.84
C GLU A 279 -9.45 6.90 -14.20
N VAL A 280 -10.28 5.93 -13.77
CA VAL A 280 -11.70 5.78 -14.16
C VAL A 280 -12.62 5.43 -12.98
N SER A 281 -12.24 5.77 -11.75
CA SER A 281 -13.10 5.51 -10.58
C SER A 281 -14.32 6.42 -10.51
N THR A 282 -14.27 7.56 -11.20
CA THR A 282 -15.37 8.51 -11.33
C THR A 282 -15.96 8.48 -12.74
N SER A 283 -16.96 9.32 -13.01
CA SER A 283 -17.50 9.51 -14.37
C SER A 283 -16.53 10.22 -15.32
N GLU A 284 -15.55 10.91 -14.76
CA GLU A 284 -14.48 11.58 -15.53
C GLU A 284 -13.33 10.60 -15.76
N ARG A 285 -12.77 10.63 -16.95
CA ARG A 285 -11.56 9.87 -17.30
C ARG A 285 -10.37 10.81 -17.17
N LEU A 286 -9.43 10.46 -16.29
CA LEU A 286 -8.26 11.29 -16.00
C LEU A 286 -6.99 10.55 -16.43
N THR A 287 -6.19 11.17 -17.29
CA THR A 287 -4.84 10.65 -17.55
C THR A 287 -4.02 10.76 -16.27
N ALA A 288 -3.65 9.62 -15.69
CA ALA A 288 -2.83 9.52 -14.49
C ALA A 288 -1.34 9.60 -14.82
N ALA A 289 -0.91 8.95 -15.92
CA ALA A 289 0.43 9.02 -16.45
C ALA A 289 0.41 8.83 -17.96
N SER A 290 1.43 9.32 -18.67
CA SER A 290 1.72 8.97 -20.06
C SER A 290 2.94 8.06 -20.12
N PHE A 291 3.05 7.27 -21.19
CA PHE A 291 4.19 6.39 -21.42
C PHE A 291 4.96 6.83 -22.69
N SER A 292 6.28 6.71 -22.60
CA SER A 292 7.17 6.87 -23.75
C SER A 292 8.16 5.72 -23.80
N THR A 293 8.51 5.30 -25.00
CA THR A 293 9.42 4.16 -25.18
C THR A 293 10.88 4.58 -25.17
N THR A 294 11.72 3.81 -24.48
CA THR A 294 13.17 3.97 -24.55
C THR A 294 13.69 3.46 -25.91
N LYS A 295 14.84 4.00 -26.38
CA LYS A 295 15.50 3.53 -27.62
C LYS A 295 16.22 2.18 -27.47
N LYS A 296 16.23 1.57 -26.30
CA LYS A 296 16.91 0.28 -26.07
C LYS A 296 16.04 -0.87 -26.57
N THR A 297 16.49 -1.60 -27.60
CA THR A 297 15.94 -2.91 -27.96
C THR A 297 16.29 -3.90 -26.85
N GLN A 298 15.32 -4.61 -26.35
CA GLN A 298 15.51 -5.61 -25.30
C GLN A 298 15.01 -6.98 -25.76
N GLU A 299 15.64 -8.03 -25.25
CA GLU A 299 15.26 -9.41 -25.54
C GLU A 299 13.86 -9.74 -25.00
N LYS A 300 13.24 -10.79 -25.55
CA LYS A 300 11.95 -11.27 -25.05
C LYS A 300 12.12 -11.82 -23.64
N PHE A 301 11.17 -11.48 -22.82
CA PHE A 301 11.03 -11.93 -21.45
C PHE A 301 10.21 -13.23 -21.41
N ASP A 302 10.71 -14.29 -20.82
CA ASP A 302 9.93 -15.51 -20.63
C ASP A 302 9.23 -15.47 -19.28
N VAL A 303 7.91 -15.23 -19.30
CA VAL A 303 7.06 -15.26 -18.10
C VAL A 303 6.56 -16.68 -17.77
N ASN A 304 7.05 -17.69 -18.46
CA ASN A 304 6.64 -19.07 -18.27
C ASN A 304 7.19 -19.74 -17.01
N SER A 305 7.88 -19.00 -16.12
CA SER A 305 8.16 -19.49 -14.78
C SER A 305 6.85 -19.73 -14.04
N GLU A 306 6.72 -20.86 -13.37
CA GLU A 306 5.53 -21.20 -12.60
C GLU A 306 5.24 -20.12 -11.57
N HIS A 307 4.24 -19.28 -11.84
CA HIS A 307 3.75 -18.26 -10.93
C HIS A 307 3.01 -18.92 -9.78
N LYS A 308 3.75 -19.48 -8.84
CA LYS A 308 3.19 -20.10 -7.63
C LYS A 308 3.21 -19.09 -6.49
N PRO A 309 2.09 -18.96 -5.74
CA PRO A 309 2.09 -18.22 -4.49
C PRO A 309 3.19 -18.72 -3.54
N TRP A 310 3.72 -17.84 -2.71
CA TRP A 310 4.81 -18.17 -1.76
C TRP A 310 4.45 -19.28 -0.81
N TYR A 311 3.19 -19.31 -0.37
CA TYR A 311 2.68 -20.29 0.60
C TYR A 311 1.55 -21.12 -0.01
N PRO A 312 1.48 -22.42 0.27
CA PRO A 312 0.36 -23.24 -0.15
C PRO A 312 -0.92 -22.83 0.59
N HIS A 313 -2.07 -23.13 0.00
CA HIS A 313 -3.35 -22.99 0.71
C HIS A 313 -3.38 -23.95 1.90
N PRO A 314 -3.64 -23.49 3.14
CA PRO A 314 -3.66 -24.34 4.31
C PRO A 314 -4.78 -25.39 4.25
N GLN A 315 -4.55 -26.52 4.91
CA GLN A 315 -5.61 -27.53 5.11
C GLN A 315 -6.57 -27.04 6.20
N THR A 316 -7.85 -26.90 5.87
CA THR A 316 -8.85 -26.29 6.76
C THR A 316 -9.64 -27.27 7.62
N THR A 317 -9.40 -28.60 7.50
CA THR A 317 -10.20 -29.64 8.19
C THR A 317 -10.22 -29.46 9.72
N HIS A 318 -9.15 -28.95 10.31
CA HIS A 318 -9.03 -28.71 11.75
C HIS A 318 -8.70 -27.24 12.06
N ALA A 319 -9.09 -26.33 11.15
CA ALA A 319 -8.81 -24.92 11.34
C ALA A 319 -9.54 -24.33 12.55
N LYS A 320 -8.86 -23.47 13.28
CA LYS A 320 -9.45 -22.66 14.34
C LYS A 320 -10.22 -21.52 13.69
N ILE A 321 -11.53 -21.46 13.91
CA ILE A 321 -12.39 -20.38 13.38
C ILE A 321 -12.49 -19.28 14.43
N ILE A 322 -12.21 -18.05 14.01
CA ILE A 322 -12.30 -16.84 14.83
C ILE A 322 -13.22 -15.88 14.11
N ASP A 323 -14.35 -15.56 14.73
CA ASP A 323 -15.31 -14.62 14.17
C ASP A 323 -14.93 -13.17 14.55
N ILE A 324 -14.82 -12.32 13.54
CA ILE A 324 -14.50 -10.90 13.69
C ILE A 324 -15.66 -10.09 13.10
N HIS A 325 -16.37 -9.38 13.95
CA HIS A 325 -17.45 -8.49 13.58
C HIS A 325 -16.98 -7.04 13.58
N MET A 326 -16.77 -6.46 12.40
CA MET A 326 -16.43 -5.05 12.23
C MET A 326 -17.70 -4.21 12.23
N GLN A 327 -17.75 -3.20 13.11
CA GLN A 327 -18.91 -2.37 13.34
C GLN A 327 -18.53 -0.89 13.45
N GLY A 328 -19.50 -0.02 13.29
CA GLY A 328 -19.35 1.41 13.55
C GLY A 328 -19.28 2.28 12.30
N GLY A 329 -18.68 3.45 12.45
CA GLY A 329 -18.69 4.50 11.44
C GLY A 329 -20.05 5.19 11.27
N ALA A 330 -20.06 6.22 10.41
CA ALA A 330 -21.30 6.92 10.09
C ALA A 330 -22.29 5.98 9.38
N MET A 331 -23.56 6.07 9.74
CA MET A 331 -24.66 5.25 9.20
C MET A 331 -24.50 3.74 9.47
N GLY A 332 -23.58 3.34 10.33
CA GLY A 332 -23.41 1.96 10.78
C GLY A 332 -24.46 1.56 11.83
N ASN A 333 -24.45 0.27 12.21
CA ASN A 333 -25.44 -0.31 13.14
C ASN A 333 -24.97 -0.33 14.60
N LEU A 334 -23.84 0.32 14.93
CA LEU A 334 -23.29 0.35 16.29
C LEU A 334 -23.92 1.49 17.09
N ALA A 335 -24.63 1.17 18.19
CA ALA A 335 -25.20 2.17 19.11
C ALA A 335 -24.27 2.50 20.27
N ALA A 336 -23.56 1.51 20.79
CA ALA A 336 -22.60 1.61 21.88
C ALA A 336 -21.49 0.58 21.71
N ALA A 337 -20.35 0.81 22.35
CA ALA A 337 -19.24 -0.15 22.39
C ALA A 337 -18.48 -0.04 23.72
N VAL A 338 -17.76 -1.10 24.05
CA VAL A 338 -16.86 -1.10 25.21
C VAL A 338 -15.57 -0.38 24.83
N PHE A 339 -15.13 0.59 25.61
CA PHE A 339 -13.86 1.27 25.48
C PHE A 339 -13.24 1.45 26.86
N GLU A 340 -12.02 0.96 27.05
CA GLU A 340 -11.30 0.96 28.34
C GLU A 340 -12.11 0.29 29.47
N GLY A 341 -12.84 -0.78 29.13
CA GLY A 341 -13.64 -1.55 30.08
C GLY A 341 -15.01 -0.94 30.40
N GLU A 342 -15.38 0.19 29.85
CA GLU A 342 -16.67 0.87 30.04
C GLU A 342 -17.50 0.86 28.76
N GLU A 343 -18.81 0.58 28.89
CA GLU A 343 -19.75 0.73 27.76
C GLU A 343 -20.12 2.20 27.59
N LYS A 344 -19.81 2.75 26.43
CA LYS A 344 -20.10 4.14 26.05
C LYS A 344 -20.97 4.19 24.81
N SER A 345 -21.83 5.20 24.69
CA SER A 345 -22.57 5.43 23.47
C SER A 345 -21.63 5.78 22.31
N LEU A 346 -21.96 5.38 21.08
CA LEU A 346 -21.14 5.74 19.91
C LEU A 346 -20.99 7.26 19.75
N ARG A 347 -21.98 8.04 20.19
CA ARG A 347 -21.95 9.50 20.19
C ARG A 347 -20.88 10.04 21.15
N ASP A 348 -20.82 9.50 22.37
CA ASP A 348 -19.83 9.91 23.37
C ASP A 348 -18.42 9.53 22.90
N LEU A 349 -18.26 8.30 22.40
CA LEU A 349 -17.01 7.81 21.83
C LEU A 349 -16.51 8.70 20.68
N ALA A 350 -17.41 9.12 19.78
CA ALA A 350 -17.08 10.00 18.69
C ALA A 350 -16.67 11.42 19.14
N GLN A 351 -17.37 11.97 20.11
CA GLN A 351 -17.19 13.37 20.55
C GLN A 351 -16.05 13.55 21.54
N ASN A 352 -15.89 12.60 22.48
CA ASN A 352 -14.97 12.74 23.59
C ASN A 352 -13.68 11.93 23.40
N ASP A 353 -13.77 10.74 22.78
CA ASP A 353 -12.65 9.81 22.67
C ASP A 353 -12.11 9.72 21.22
N ALA A 354 -12.78 10.34 20.25
CA ALA A 354 -12.45 10.25 18.82
C ALA A 354 -12.39 8.79 18.33
N LYS A 355 -13.37 7.96 18.73
CA LYS A 355 -13.47 6.53 18.40
C LYS A 355 -14.79 6.21 17.75
N LEU A 356 -14.79 5.40 16.68
CA LEU A 356 -15.99 5.11 15.89
C LEU A 356 -16.06 3.68 15.38
N TRP A 357 -14.98 2.93 15.44
CA TRP A 357 -14.87 1.61 14.85
C TRP A 357 -14.62 0.57 15.93
N ALA A 358 -15.39 -0.50 15.93
CA ALA A 358 -15.30 -1.58 16.90
C ALA A 358 -15.11 -2.93 16.22
N PHE A 359 -14.39 -3.83 16.88
CA PHE A 359 -14.37 -5.25 16.60
C PHE A 359 -15.10 -5.99 17.72
N ASN A 360 -16.07 -6.83 17.36
CA ASN A 360 -16.87 -7.61 18.32
C ASN A 360 -17.50 -6.77 19.44
N GLY A 361 -17.91 -5.52 19.13
CA GLY A 361 -18.51 -4.60 20.09
C GLY A 361 -17.52 -3.87 21.00
N GLU A 362 -16.22 -4.05 20.80
CA GLU A 362 -15.17 -3.42 21.58
C GLU A 362 -14.27 -2.52 20.72
N ILE A 363 -13.97 -1.34 21.23
CA ILE A 363 -13.02 -0.42 20.61
C ILE A 363 -11.66 -0.66 21.24
N GLY A 364 -10.76 -1.19 20.44
CA GLY A 364 -9.42 -1.55 20.90
C GLY A 364 -8.44 -0.40 20.91
N GLY A 365 -7.54 -0.45 21.89
CA GLY A 365 -6.17 0.03 21.79
C GLY A 365 -5.25 -1.19 21.71
N TYR A 366 -3.98 -1.02 21.96
CA TYR A 366 -2.99 -2.11 21.96
C TYR A 366 -3.23 -3.22 23.00
N GLY A 367 -4.17 -3.05 23.92
CA GLY A 367 -4.54 -4.06 24.92
C GLY A 367 -5.66 -5.01 24.49
N LEU A 368 -6.32 -4.79 23.35
CA LEU A 368 -7.36 -5.68 22.87
C LEU A 368 -6.75 -6.86 22.14
N THR A 369 -6.84 -8.05 22.73
CA THR A 369 -6.46 -9.32 22.09
C THR A 369 -7.71 -9.97 21.53
N LEU A 370 -7.82 -10.08 20.21
CA LEU A 370 -8.96 -10.74 19.54
C LEU A 370 -8.89 -12.26 19.64
N ALA A 371 -7.68 -12.84 19.63
CA ALA A 371 -7.47 -14.26 19.80
C ALA A 371 -6.02 -14.60 20.15
N ASP A 372 -5.84 -15.71 20.90
CA ASP A 372 -4.58 -16.40 21.07
C ASP A 372 -4.49 -17.59 20.12
N ILE A 373 -3.44 -17.64 19.32
CA ILE A 373 -3.24 -18.63 18.26
C ILE A 373 -1.89 -19.32 18.49
N ALA A 374 -1.88 -20.65 18.55
CA ALA A 374 -0.64 -21.39 18.67
C ALA A 374 0.15 -21.40 17.35
N LEU A 375 1.48 -21.36 17.44
CA LEU A 375 2.34 -21.49 16.27
C LEU A 375 2.08 -22.81 15.54
N GLY A 376 1.83 -22.73 14.23
CA GLY A 376 1.50 -23.85 13.36
C GLY A 376 -0.01 -24.13 13.21
N ASP A 377 -0.88 -23.46 13.98
CA ASP A 377 -2.32 -23.59 13.79
C ASP A 377 -2.75 -23.07 12.43
N THR A 378 -3.68 -23.78 11.80
CA THR A 378 -4.46 -23.20 10.68
C THR A 378 -5.60 -22.38 11.24
N VAL A 379 -5.72 -21.16 10.77
CA VAL A 379 -6.70 -20.17 11.23
C VAL A 379 -7.61 -19.75 10.10
N ILE A 380 -8.89 -19.61 10.41
CA ILE A 380 -9.88 -18.94 9.57
C ILE A 380 -10.38 -17.74 10.36
N LEU A 381 -9.92 -16.54 10.01
CA LEU A 381 -10.55 -15.32 10.48
C LEU A 381 -11.78 -15.07 9.61
N ARG A 382 -12.94 -15.26 10.18
CA ARG A 382 -14.23 -15.00 9.53
C ARG A 382 -14.65 -13.58 9.81
N VAL A 383 -14.33 -12.70 8.90
CA VAL A 383 -14.56 -11.26 9.07
C VAL A 383 -15.90 -10.87 8.46
N TRP A 384 -16.71 -10.17 9.20
CA TRP A 384 -17.93 -9.54 8.73
C TRP A 384 -17.78 -8.02 8.80
N ASN A 385 -17.79 -7.37 7.64
CA ASN A 385 -17.86 -5.91 7.55
C ASN A 385 -19.34 -5.45 7.68
N ASP A 386 -19.83 -5.26 8.91
CA ASP A 386 -21.18 -4.75 9.19
C ASP A 386 -21.19 -3.19 9.24
N THR A 387 -20.40 -2.58 8.40
CA THR A 387 -20.35 -1.13 8.22
C THR A 387 -20.95 -0.72 6.87
N ARG A 388 -21.11 0.58 6.64
CA ARG A 388 -21.54 1.14 5.36
C ARG A 388 -20.35 1.47 4.43
N TRP A 389 -19.13 1.15 4.87
CA TRP A 389 -17.91 1.58 4.21
C TRP A 389 -17.06 0.39 3.76
N ARG A 390 -16.28 0.62 2.72
CA ARG A 390 -15.25 -0.35 2.28
C ARG A 390 -14.05 -0.23 3.19
N HIS A 391 -13.43 -1.37 3.53
CA HIS A 391 -12.24 -1.41 4.36
C HIS A 391 -11.15 -2.26 3.71
N ALA A 392 -9.94 -1.72 3.60
CA ALA A 392 -8.76 -2.49 3.25
C ALA A 392 -8.26 -3.21 4.51
N MET A 393 -8.68 -4.49 4.67
CA MET A 393 -8.30 -5.31 5.81
C MET A 393 -6.89 -5.84 5.64
N HIS A 394 -6.02 -5.53 6.60
CA HIS A 394 -4.62 -5.94 6.61
C HIS A 394 -4.27 -6.72 7.88
N LEU A 395 -3.39 -7.71 7.76
CA LEU A 395 -2.80 -8.43 8.88
C LEU A 395 -1.28 -8.18 8.90
N HIS A 396 -0.80 -7.63 10.01
CA HIS A 396 0.64 -7.43 10.22
C HIS A 396 1.35 -8.77 10.33
N GLY A 397 2.48 -8.90 9.67
CA GLY A 397 3.34 -10.07 9.74
C GLY A 397 2.75 -11.37 9.18
N GLN A 398 1.55 -11.36 8.60
CA GLN A 398 0.89 -12.55 8.04
C GLN A 398 0.32 -12.30 6.65
N HIS A 399 0.45 -13.31 5.78
CA HIS A 399 -0.30 -13.39 4.54
C HIS A 399 -1.44 -14.39 4.69
N PHE A 400 -2.55 -14.13 4.04
CA PHE A 400 -3.72 -14.97 4.11
C PHE A 400 -4.28 -15.29 2.72
N TRP A 401 -4.84 -16.46 2.60
CA TRP A 401 -5.65 -16.84 1.45
C TRP A 401 -7.05 -16.29 1.60
N VAL A 402 -7.57 -15.75 0.52
CA VAL A 402 -8.94 -15.23 0.44
C VAL A 402 -9.58 -15.61 -0.88
N ASN A 403 -10.89 -15.89 -0.84
CA ASN A 403 -11.71 -16.09 -2.04
C ASN A 403 -12.20 -14.73 -2.54
N SER A 404 -11.32 -14.01 -3.25
CA SER A 404 -11.52 -12.61 -3.65
C SER A 404 -12.60 -12.45 -4.70
N LYS A 405 -13.47 -11.45 -4.51
CA LYS A 405 -14.50 -10.99 -5.44
C LYS A 405 -14.10 -9.75 -6.25
N GLU A 406 -12.87 -9.25 -6.03
CA GLU A 406 -12.40 -7.98 -6.63
C GLU A 406 -12.19 -8.04 -8.14
N PHE A 407 -12.09 -9.24 -8.72
CA PHE A 407 -11.67 -9.44 -10.12
C PHE A 407 -12.81 -9.85 -11.07
N GLY A 408 -14.03 -9.38 -10.82
CA GLY A 408 -15.20 -9.64 -11.65
C GLY A 408 -16.14 -10.75 -11.13
N GLU A 409 -16.90 -11.40 -12.02
CA GLU A 409 -17.97 -12.32 -11.63
C GLU A 409 -17.47 -13.64 -10.99
N ARG A 410 -16.25 -14.04 -11.25
CA ARG A 410 -15.67 -15.28 -10.71
C ARG A 410 -14.77 -14.98 -9.53
N ASN A 411 -15.11 -15.53 -8.38
CA ASN A 411 -14.25 -15.53 -7.22
C ASN A 411 -12.92 -16.21 -7.55
N ARG A 412 -11.81 -15.65 -7.02
CA ARG A 412 -10.47 -16.21 -7.16
C ARG A 412 -9.84 -16.41 -5.80
N GLN A 413 -9.29 -17.59 -5.57
CA GLN A 413 -8.43 -17.83 -4.44
C GLN A 413 -7.07 -17.17 -4.70
N VAL A 414 -6.72 -16.22 -3.85
CA VAL A 414 -5.46 -15.48 -3.94
C VAL A 414 -4.80 -15.35 -2.57
N LEU A 415 -3.47 -15.34 -2.56
CA LEU A 415 -2.69 -15.02 -1.36
C LEU A 415 -2.48 -13.51 -1.31
N ARG A 416 -2.76 -12.89 -0.15
CA ARG A 416 -2.70 -11.44 0.06
C ARG A 416 -2.24 -11.10 1.47
N ASP A 417 -1.88 -9.84 1.67
CA ASP A 417 -1.78 -9.23 3.00
C ASP A 417 -2.84 -8.13 3.23
N THR A 418 -3.45 -7.62 2.15
CA THR A 418 -4.45 -6.54 2.22
C THR A 418 -5.64 -6.84 1.31
N TYR A 419 -6.84 -7.04 1.87
CA TYR A 419 -8.07 -7.33 1.12
C TYR A 419 -9.10 -6.21 1.26
N LEU A 420 -9.65 -5.73 0.13
CA LEU A 420 -10.69 -4.73 0.09
C LEU A 420 -12.06 -5.34 0.32
N MET A 421 -12.56 -5.26 1.54
CA MET A 421 -13.90 -5.70 1.91
C MET A 421 -14.96 -4.68 1.49
N GLN A 422 -16.06 -5.20 0.92
CA GLN A 422 -17.24 -4.40 0.59
C GLN A 422 -18.14 -4.23 1.83
N PRO A 423 -19.04 -3.21 1.85
CA PRO A 423 -20.07 -3.10 2.88
C PRO A 423 -20.91 -4.39 2.96
N SER A 424 -21.20 -4.84 4.17
CA SER A 424 -21.96 -6.07 4.48
C SER A 424 -21.32 -7.38 4.02
N GLU A 425 -20.08 -7.35 3.54
CA GLU A 425 -19.35 -8.56 3.11
C GLU A 425 -18.93 -9.41 4.30
N LYS A 426 -19.06 -10.73 4.13
CA LYS A 426 -18.45 -11.75 4.99
C LYS A 426 -17.40 -12.48 4.18
N VAL A 427 -16.20 -12.60 4.75
CA VAL A 427 -15.06 -13.24 4.08
C VAL A 427 -14.24 -14.03 5.08
N ASP A 428 -13.73 -15.18 4.65
CA ASP A 428 -12.78 -15.99 5.41
C ASP A 428 -11.36 -15.66 4.95
N LEU A 429 -10.52 -15.19 5.87
CA LEU A 429 -9.08 -14.99 5.69
C LEU A 429 -8.38 -16.20 6.30
N ILE A 430 -7.69 -16.99 5.47
CA ILE A 430 -7.18 -18.33 5.85
C ILE A 430 -5.66 -18.30 5.84
N PHE A 431 -5.02 -18.65 6.94
CA PHE A 431 -3.56 -18.71 7.04
C PHE A 431 -3.08 -19.78 8.01
N THR A 432 -1.82 -20.11 7.93
CA THR A 432 -1.10 -20.85 8.98
C THR A 432 -0.37 -19.83 9.85
N ALA A 433 -0.57 -19.88 11.16
CA ALA A 433 0.13 -19.02 12.10
C ALA A 433 1.59 -19.48 12.24
N ASP A 434 2.47 -18.96 11.38
CA ASP A 434 3.87 -19.39 11.29
C ASP A 434 4.87 -18.23 11.53
N ASN A 435 4.37 -17.05 11.85
CA ASN A 435 5.16 -15.90 12.27
C ASN A 435 4.71 -15.46 13.68
N PRO A 436 5.50 -15.76 14.74
CA PRO A 436 5.11 -15.44 16.10
C PRO A 436 5.21 -13.94 16.38
N GLY A 437 4.25 -13.43 17.16
CA GLY A 437 4.21 -12.03 17.56
C GLY A 437 2.83 -11.62 18.06
N LEU A 438 2.68 -10.33 18.33
CA LEU A 438 1.42 -9.68 18.74
C LEU A 438 0.75 -9.01 17.55
#